data_c96e672caaaa01bf7cbb3b5267fa331c
#
_entry.id   c96e672caaaa01bf7cbb3b5267fa331c
#
_cell.length_a   1.000
_cell.length_b   1.000
_cell.length_c   1.000
_cell.angle_alpha   90.00
_cell.angle_beta   90.00
_cell.angle_gamma   90.00
#
_symmetry.space_group_name_H-M   'P 1'
#
loop_
_entity.id
_entity.type
_entity.pdbx_description
1 polymer ?
#
loop_
_entity_poly.entity_id
_entity_poly.type
_entity_poly.pdbx_seq_one_letter_code
_entity_poly.pdbx_strand_id
1 'polypeptide(L)'
;MKLILSLLLLTSIAFAADTPAKKAEAPAKKAPAKKVYPKNPPPTVANLKYGPAERNVLDFWQAKSDKPTPLLFYIHGGGWMGGDKAGVAVEPYLKEGISVVSINYRYVSQSQDEVPPVKGPLHDAARALQTVRSKAAEWNIDKERIGASGGSAGACSSLWLAFHPDMADPKSSDPIARESTRLYCASVAGAQTTLDPQQMKEWTPNSKYGGHAFLSLTGKDRPTFDAFLAAREKILPWIAEYSPYALVTSDDPPVHLTFNGPPNLGKDEKDPTHTANFGVKLQEHCKANGVTCELYYPGVEGVAKNALEYLVKKLKEPK
;
A
#
# COMPACT_ATOMS: atom_id res chain seq x y z
N MET A 1 1.31 35.96 -95.83
CA MET A 1 1.54 36.78 -94.60
C MET A 1 0.23 36.81 -93.78
N LYS A 2 0.09 35.96 -92.80
CA LYS A 2 -1.09 35.95 -91.91
C LYS A 2 -0.60 36.19 -90.49
N LEU A 3 -0.99 37.29 -89.91
CA LEU A 3 -0.75 37.63 -88.49
C LEU A 3 -1.66 36.76 -87.65
N ILE A 4 -1.07 36.11 -86.67
CA ILE A 4 -1.83 35.39 -85.61
C ILE A 4 -1.68 36.21 -84.35
N LEU A 5 -2.79 36.74 -83.86
CA LEU A 5 -2.88 37.53 -82.63
C LEU A 5 -3.11 36.51 -81.47
N SER A 6 -2.11 36.43 -80.58
CA SER A 6 -2.25 35.58 -79.36
C SER A 6 -2.85 36.39 -78.20
N LEU A 7 -4.02 35.95 -77.72
CA LEU A 7 -4.72 36.53 -76.58
C LEU A 7 -4.17 35.90 -75.29
N LEU A 8 -3.48 36.71 -74.46
CA LEU A 8 -3.09 36.27 -73.08
C LEU A 8 -4.28 36.40 -72.15
N LEU A 9 -4.72 35.25 -71.63
CA LEU A 9 -5.68 35.21 -70.52
C LEU A 9 -4.86 35.29 -69.18
N LEU A 10 -4.99 36.39 -68.45
CA LEU A 10 -4.52 36.48 -67.05
C LEU A 10 -5.56 35.81 -66.15
N THR A 11 -5.17 34.68 -65.55
CA THR A 11 -5.93 34.07 -64.46
C THR A 11 -5.39 34.62 -63.14
N SER A 12 -6.20 35.39 -62.43
CA SER A 12 -5.92 35.85 -61.05
C SER A 12 -6.14 34.67 -60.08
N ILE A 13 -5.03 34.20 -59.47
CA ILE A 13 -5.11 33.21 -58.36
C ILE A 13 -5.37 34.01 -57.09
N ALA A 14 -6.54 33.88 -56.52
CA ALA A 14 -6.86 34.39 -55.19
C ALA A 14 -6.21 33.47 -54.12
N PHE A 15 -5.24 34.02 -53.36
CA PHE A 15 -4.75 33.37 -52.16
C PHE A 15 -5.80 33.47 -51.09
N ALA A 16 -6.39 32.32 -50.68
CA ALA A 16 -7.18 32.21 -49.47
C ALA A 16 -6.25 32.28 -48.26
N ALA A 17 -6.41 33.30 -47.43
CA ALA A 17 -5.68 33.43 -46.17
C ALA A 17 -6.15 32.34 -45.20
N ASP A 18 -5.26 31.37 -44.88
CA ASP A 18 -5.47 30.40 -43.82
C ASP A 18 -5.63 31.11 -42.46
N THR A 19 -6.82 31.06 -41.91
CA THR A 19 -7.07 31.47 -40.53
C THR A 19 -6.48 30.39 -39.59
N PRO A 20 -5.61 30.75 -38.65
CA PRO A 20 -5.03 29.76 -37.74
C PRO A 20 -6.15 29.14 -36.87
N ALA A 21 -6.30 27.83 -36.97
CA ALA A 21 -7.22 27.05 -36.14
C ALA A 21 -6.90 27.30 -34.64
N LYS A 22 -7.89 27.81 -33.90
CA LYS A 22 -7.82 27.94 -32.43
C LYS A 22 -7.51 26.59 -31.83
N LYS A 23 -6.30 26.40 -31.24
CA LYS A 23 -5.96 25.26 -30.43
C LYS A 23 -7.01 25.15 -29.31
N ALA A 24 -7.79 24.04 -29.31
CA ALA A 24 -8.66 23.72 -28.21
C ALA A 24 -7.83 23.61 -26.93
N GLU A 25 -8.07 24.46 -25.95
CA GLU A 25 -7.51 24.33 -24.61
C GLU A 25 -7.93 23.01 -24.02
N ALA A 26 -6.95 22.18 -23.63
CA ALA A 26 -7.20 20.96 -22.90
C ALA A 26 -7.96 21.29 -21.59
N PRO A 27 -8.98 20.52 -21.20
CA PRO A 27 -9.76 20.79 -19.99
C PRO A 27 -8.83 20.85 -18.78
N ALA A 28 -8.89 21.94 -18.04
CA ALA A 28 -8.12 22.15 -16.81
C ALA A 28 -8.31 20.94 -15.89
N LYS A 29 -7.20 20.28 -15.49
CA LYS A 29 -7.22 19.19 -14.53
C LYS A 29 -7.86 19.72 -13.25
N LYS A 30 -9.02 19.18 -12.87
CA LYS A 30 -9.68 19.48 -11.57
C LYS A 30 -8.66 19.27 -10.46
N ALA A 31 -8.50 20.26 -9.58
CA ALA A 31 -7.68 20.13 -8.38
C ALA A 31 -8.12 18.88 -7.61
N PRO A 32 -7.18 18.08 -7.08
CA PRO A 32 -7.53 16.89 -6.33
C PRO A 32 -8.41 17.28 -5.13
N ALA A 33 -9.52 16.56 -4.97
CA ALA A 33 -10.42 16.77 -3.83
C ALA A 33 -9.63 16.64 -2.52
N LYS A 34 -9.82 17.56 -1.58
CA LYS A 34 -9.20 17.48 -0.25
C LYS A 34 -9.61 16.15 0.40
N LYS A 35 -8.64 15.35 0.81
CA LYS A 35 -8.92 14.14 1.57
C LYS A 35 -9.59 14.50 2.88
N VAL A 36 -10.75 13.92 3.14
CA VAL A 36 -11.46 14.04 4.42
C VAL A 36 -10.97 12.90 5.31
N TYR A 37 -10.34 13.26 6.42
CA TYR A 37 -9.90 12.30 7.42
C TYR A 37 -10.95 12.11 8.52
N PRO A 38 -11.00 10.94 9.19
CA PRO A 38 -11.85 10.74 10.36
C PRO A 38 -11.58 11.78 11.43
N LYS A 39 -12.62 12.20 12.15
CA LYS A 39 -12.46 13.03 13.34
C LYS A 39 -12.12 12.14 14.52
N ASN A 40 -10.84 12.01 14.81
CA ASN A 40 -10.35 11.23 15.93
C ASN A 40 -10.23 12.10 17.20
N PRO A 41 -10.31 11.51 18.41
CA PRO A 41 -9.88 12.20 19.63
C PRO A 41 -8.38 12.54 19.55
N PRO A 42 -7.90 13.49 20.35
CA PRO A 42 -6.46 13.76 20.45
C PRO A 42 -5.71 12.47 20.81
N PRO A 43 -4.55 12.21 20.18
CA PRO A 43 -3.74 11.05 20.55
C PRO A 43 -3.15 11.19 21.96
N THR A 44 -2.94 10.07 22.64
CA THR A 44 -2.23 10.02 23.93
C THR A 44 -0.78 10.46 23.75
N VAL A 45 -0.16 10.05 22.64
CA VAL A 45 1.18 10.50 22.23
C VAL A 45 1.10 10.93 20.77
N ALA A 46 1.43 12.19 20.49
CA ALA A 46 1.39 12.76 19.14
C ALA A 46 2.79 12.89 18.54
N ASN A 47 2.93 12.56 17.27
CA ASN A 47 4.14 12.78 16.48
C ASN A 47 5.43 12.24 17.13
N LEU A 48 5.35 11.08 17.80
CA LEU A 48 6.55 10.42 18.32
C LEU A 48 7.48 10.07 17.16
N LYS A 49 8.73 10.52 17.24
CA LYS A 49 9.79 10.16 16.29
C LYS A 49 10.24 8.72 16.51
N TYR A 50 10.28 7.93 15.43
CA TYR A 50 10.81 6.56 15.44
C TYR A 50 12.04 6.38 14.51
N GLY A 51 12.41 7.45 13.80
CA GLY A 51 13.56 7.48 12.89
C GLY A 51 13.98 8.91 12.55
N PRO A 52 15.04 9.09 11.75
CA PRO A 52 15.65 10.40 11.49
C PRO A 52 14.86 11.25 10.49
N ALA A 53 14.09 10.62 9.58
CA ALA A 53 13.37 11.37 8.56
C ALA A 53 12.20 12.18 9.14
N GLU A 54 11.82 13.25 8.46
CA GLU A 54 10.69 14.09 8.88
C GLU A 54 9.42 13.28 9.06
N ARG A 55 9.16 12.35 8.12
CA ARG A 55 7.98 11.50 8.12
C ARG A 55 8.07 10.28 9.06
N ASN A 56 9.20 10.01 9.69
CA ASN A 56 9.30 8.95 10.68
C ASN A 56 8.64 9.35 12.00
N VAL A 57 7.32 9.53 11.97
CA VAL A 57 6.48 9.92 13.10
C VAL A 57 5.26 9.01 13.21
N LEU A 58 4.83 8.78 14.43
CA LEU A 58 3.60 8.04 14.72
C LEU A 58 2.75 8.77 15.76
N ASP A 59 1.45 8.46 15.74
CA ASP A 59 0.51 8.83 16.79
C ASP A 59 0.04 7.56 17.51
N PHE A 60 -0.14 7.66 18.82
CA PHE A 60 -0.63 6.57 19.66
C PHE A 60 -1.86 7.00 20.44
N TRP A 61 -2.89 6.16 20.43
CA TRP A 61 -4.11 6.29 21.23
C TRP A 61 -4.23 5.09 22.15
N GLN A 62 -4.20 5.34 23.45
CA GLN A 62 -4.30 4.30 24.46
C GLN A 62 -5.77 3.98 24.76
N ALA A 63 -6.15 2.71 24.68
CA ALA A 63 -7.42 2.23 25.20
C ALA A 63 -7.40 2.21 26.75
N LYS A 64 -8.55 2.50 27.37
CA LYS A 64 -8.68 2.45 28.84
C LYS A 64 -8.68 1.01 29.32
N SER A 65 -7.70 0.62 30.14
CA SER A 65 -7.59 -0.71 30.73
C SER A 65 -6.59 -0.73 31.87
N ASP A 66 -6.91 -1.55 32.89
CA ASP A 66 -5.97 -1.86 34.00
C ASP A 66 -4.98 -2.98 33.64
N LYS A 67 -5.18 -3.63 32.48
CA LYS A 67 -4.32 -4.68 31.95
C LYS A 67 -3.71 -4.24 30.61
N PRO A 68 -2.55 -4.80 30.22
CA PRO A 68 -1.99 -4.54 28.90
C PRO A 68 -3.00 -4.81 27.79
N THR A 69 -3.19 -3.82 26.90
CA THR A 69 -4.16 -3.87 25.80
C THR A 69 -3.54 -4.45 24.55
N PRO A 70 -4.28 -5.20 23.73
CA PRO A 70 -3.86 -5.47 22.35
C PRO A 70 -3.75 -4.17 21.55
N LEU A 71 -3.03 -4.21 20.44
CA LEU A 71 -2.74 -3.04 19.61
C LEU A 71 -3.10 -3.25 18.15
N LEU A 72 -3.75 -2.25 17.55
CA LEU A 72 -3.79 -2.06 16.11
C LEU A 72 -2.59 -1.22 15.67
N PHE A 73 -1.76 -1.75 14.78
CA PHE A 73 -0.69 -1.03 14.08
C PHE A 73 -1.18 -0.69 12.67
N TYR A 74 -1.48 0.59 12.42
CA TYR A 74 -2.07 1.03 11.16
C TYR A 74 -1.05 1.70 10.24
N ILE A 75 -1.04 1.27 8.97
CA ILE A 75 -0.19 1.78 7.90
C ILE A 75 -1.08 2.36 6.80
N HIS A 76 -0.94 3.66 6.51
CA HIS A 76 -1.77 4.30 5.49
C HIS A 76 -1.40 3.86 4.07
N GLY A 77 -2.37 3.91 3.16
CA GLY A 77 -2.18 3.70 1.72
C GLY A 77 -1.64 4.94 1.00
N GLY A 78 -1.79 4.94 -0.31
CA GLY A 78 -1.37 6.05 -1.18
C GLY A 78 -0.19 5.70 -2.08
N GLY A 79 0.01 4.41 -2.38
CA GLY A 79 1.02 3.94 -3.34
C GLY A 79 2.45 4.25 -2.91
N TRP A 80 2.72 4.37 -1.62
CA TRP A 80 4.01 4.85 -1.08
C TRP A 80 4.47 6.21 -1.63
N MET A 81 3.53 6.97 -2.24
CA MET A 81 3.78 8.29 -2.84
C MET A 81 2.92 9.39 -2.20
N GLY A 82 2.08 9.04 -1.24
CA GLY A 82 1.17 9.96 -0.55
C GLY A 82 0.45 9.28 0.61
N GLY A 83 -0.39 10.02 1.31
CA GLY A 83 -1.14 9.53 2.46
C GLY A 83 -0.65 10.14 3.77
N ASP A 84 -1.38 9.83 4.84
CA ASP A 84 -1.07 10.33 6.18
C ASP A 84 -1.63 9.42 7.26
N LYS A 85 -0.97 9.38 8.43
CA LYS A 85 -1.37 8.66 9.63
C LYS A 85 -2.75 9.03 10.18
N ALA A 86 -3.27 10.21 9.80
CA ALA A 86 -4.63 10.63 10.15
C ALA A 86 -5.74 9.80 9.48
N GLY A 87 -5.40 8.86 8.58
CA GLY A 87 -6.36 8.09 7.78
C GLY A 87 -7.15 7.01 8.51
N VAL A 88 -6.81 6.66 9.73
CA VAL A 88 -7.47 5.62 10.52
C VAL A 88 -8.58 6.20 11.40
N ALA A 89 -9.74 5.52 11.50
CA ALA A 89 -10.76 5.81 12.51
C ALA A 89 -10.42 5.01 13.79
N VAL A 90 -10.03 5.70 14.87
CA VAL A 90 -9.51 5.04 16.07
C VAL A 90 -10.59 4.67 17.09
N GLU A 91 -11.67 5.48 17.19
CA GLU A 91 -12.70 5.28 18.21
C GLU A 91 -13.32 3.87 18.25
N PRO A 92 -13.63 3.22 17.11
CA PRO A 92 -14.20 1.88 17.12
C PRO A 92 -13.28 0.86 17.83
N TYR A 93 -11.97 0.96 17.64
CA TYR A 93 -10.99 0.08 18.29
C TYR A 93 -10.82 0.39 19.77
N LEU A 94 -10.77 1.67 20.14
CA LEU A 94 -10.66 2.09 21.55
C LEU A 94 -11.87 1.62 22.38
N LYS A 95 -13.07 1.65 21.81
CA LYS A 95 -14.31 1.12 22.45
C LYS A 95 -14.23 -0.38 22.73
N GLU A 96 -13.47 -1.11 21.89
CA GLU A 96 -13.21 -2.54 22.07
C GLU A 96 -12.02 -2.85 22.97
N GLY A 97 -11.40 -1.83 23.58
CA GLY A 97 -10.22 -2.00 24.44
C GLY A 97 -8.94 -2.29 23.67
N ILE A 98 -8.88 -1.95 22.40
CA ILE A 98 -7.71 -2.09 21.52
C ILE A 98 -7.06 -0.71 21.36
N SER A 99 -5.80 -0.57 21.80
CA SER A 99 -5.00 0.62 21.55
C SER A 99 -4.64 0.73 20.06
N VAL A 100 -4.37 1.95 19.60
CA VAL A 100 -4.10 2.20 18.18
C VAL A 100 -2.79 2.97 18.01
N VAL A 101 -1.94 2.52 17.11
CA VAL A 101 -0.84 3.30 16.54
C VAL A 101 -1.09 3.52 15.06
N SER A 102 -0.84 4.73 14.59
CA SER A 102 -0.84 5.05 13.16
C SER A 102 0.45 5.75 12.80
N ILE A 103 1.09 5.31 11.71
CA ILE A 103 2.41 5.77 11.32
C ILE A 103 2.38 6.58 10.02
N ASN A 104 3.28 7.56 9.92
CA ASN A 104 3.79 8.07 8.66
C ASN A 104 5.12 7.40 8.37
N TYR A 105 5.42 7.16 7.10
CA TYR A 105 6.65 6.56 6.61
C TYR A 105 7.21 7.42 5.46
N ARG A 106 8.50 7.30 5.14
CA ARG A 106 9.08 7.96 3.96
C ARG A 106 8.38 7.49 2.70
N TYR A 107 8.05 8.39 1.80
CA TYR A 107 7.61 8.02 0.46
C TYR A 107 8.79 7.51 -0.37
N VAL A 108 8.51 6.79 -1.46
CA VAL A 108 9.57 6.38 -2.40
C VAL A 108 10.36 7.58 -2.95
N SER A 109 9.73 8.77 -3.03
CA SER A 109 10.42 10.03 -3.39
C SER A 109 11.38 10.56 -2.31
N GLN A 110 11.29 10.05 -1.10
CA GLN A 110 12.14 10.40 0.05
C GLN A 110 13.12 9.28 0.42
N SER A 111 13.16 8.23 -0.40
CA SER A 111 13.97 7.02 -0.19
C SER A 111 14.78 6.69 -1.44
N GLN A 112 15.26 7.72 -2.15
CA GLN A 112 16.00 7.55 -3.42
C GLN A 112 17.43 7.06 -3.20
N ASP A 113 17.92 7.10 -1.99
CA ASP A 113 19.16 6.50 -1.50
C ASP A 113 19.02 4.99 -1.20
N GLU A 114 17.78 4.49 -1.13
CA GLU A 114 17.46 3.07 -0.93
C GLU A 114 17.27 2.35 -2.27
N VAL A 115 17.74 1.12 -2.37
CA VAL A 115 17.57 0.27 -3.55
C VAL A 115 16.96 -1.07 -3.14
N PRO A 116 15.76 -1.37 -3.61
CA PRO A 116 14.83 -0.53 -4.39
C PRO A 116 14.17 0.56 -3.53
N PRO A 117 13.55 1.59 -4.15
CA PRO A 117 12.93 2.70 -3.40
C PRO A 117 11.87 2.29 -2.38
N VAL A 118 11.13 1.18 -2.62
CA VAL A 118 10.11 0.65 -1.69
C VAL A 118 10.71 0.14 -0.38
N LYS A 119 12.00 -0.17 -0.34
CA LYS A 119 12.70 -0.55 0.89
C LYS A 119 12.52 0.49 1.98
N GLY A 120 12.66 1.79 1.66
CA GLY A 120 12.49 2.86 2.64
C GLY A 120 11.17 2.81 3.40
N PRO A 121 9.99 2.93 2.74
CA PRO A 121 8.71 2.86 3.44
C PRO A 121 8.44 1.54 4.18
N LEU A 122 8.90 0.40 3.66
CA LEU A 122 8.70 -0.90 4.31
C LEU A 122 9.58 -1.06 5.57
N HIS A 123 10.86 -0.70 5.48
CA HIS A 123 11.76 -0.70 6.64
C HIS A 123 11.39 0.37 7.68
N ASP A 124 10.83 1.51 7.26
CA ASP A 124 10.28 2.50 8.18
C ASP A 124 9.10 1.92 8.98
N ALA A 125 8.22 1.13 8.34
CA ALA A 125 7.13 0.45 9.03
C ALA A 125 7.65 -0.60 10.03
N ALA A 126 8.66 -1.39 9.66
CA ALA A 126 9.33 -2.33 10.56
C ALA A 126 9.96 -1.60 11.77
N ARG A 127 10.69 -0.53 11.53
CA ARG A 127 11.29 0.29 12.59
C ARG A 127 10.25 0.93 13.52
N ALA A 128 9.14 1.40 12.98
CA ALA A 128 8.04 1.92 13.79
C ALA A 128 7.44 0.84 14.68
N LEU A 129 7.24 -0.39 14.16
CA LEU A 129 6.74 -1.53 14.95
C LEU A 129 7.70 -1.92 16.09
N GLN A 130 9.01 -1.96 15.83
CA GLN A 130 10.02 -2.16 16.87
C GLN A 130 9.98 -1.06 17.95
N THR A 131 9.81 0.21 17.54
CA THR A 131 9.66 1.33 18.45
C THR A 131 8.42 1.17 19.33
N VAL A 132 7.30 0.75 18.77
CA VAL A 132 6.06 0.47 19.52
C VAL A 132 6.29 -0.63 20.56
N ARG A 133 6.95 -1.73 20.18
CA ARG A 133 7.26 -2.83 21.10
C ARG A 133 8.18 -2.38 22.25
N SER A 134 9.18 -1.54 21.97
CA SER A 134 10.06 -0.98 23.00
C SER A 134 9.34 -0.10 24.03
N LYS A 135 8.16 0.43 23.66
CA LYS A 135 7.28 1.24 24.50
C LYS A 135 6.15 0.44 25.18
N ALA A 136 6.09 -0.87 25.00
CA ALA A 136 4.94 -1.66 25.40
C ALA A 136 4.63 -1.54 26.92
N ALA A 137 5.63 -1.57 27.77
CA ALA A 137 5.47 -1.41 29.21
C ALA A 137 4.99 0.01 29.61
N GLU A 138 5.57 1.05 28.99
CA GLU A 138 5.20 2.45 29.21
C GLU A 138 3.76 2.74 28.75
N TRP A 139 3.34 2.11 27.65
CA TRP A 139 2.04 2.36 27.02
C TRP A 139 0.96 1.35 27.42
N ASN A 140 1.26 0.46 28.36
CA ASN A 140 0.35 -0.60 28.80
C ASN A 140 -0.21 -1.42 27.61
N ILE A 141 0.69 -1.88 26.72
CA ILE A 141 0.37 -2.68 25.55
C ILE A 141 0.83 -4.13 25.74
N ASP A 142 0.00 -5.09 25.35
CA ASP A 142 0.43 -6.48 25.17
C ASP A 142 1.21 -6.60 23.85
N LYS A 143 2.53 -6.59 23.93
CA LYS A 143 3.41 -6.65 22.76
C LYS A 143 3.29 -7.93 21.94
N GLU A 144 2.71 -8.99 22.51
CA GLU A 144 2.46 -10.25 21.80
C GLU A 144 1.14 -10.22 21.02
N ARG A 145 0.29 -9.22 21.23
CA ARG A 145 -0.99 -9.06 20.54
C ARG A 145 -1.06 -7.77 19.75
N ILE A 146 -0.15 -7.64 18.75
CA ILE A 146 -0.12 -6.53 17.80
C ILE A 146 -0.63 -7.04 16.45
N GLY A 147 -1.80 -6.52 16.02
CA GLY A 147 -2.33 -6.74 14.68
C GLY A 147 -2.05 -5.57 13.76
N ALA A 148 -1.70 -5.84 12.50
CA ALA A 148 -1.51 -4.78 11.50
C ALA A 148 -2.75 -4.60 10.62
N SER A 149 -2.94 -3.36 10.15
CA SER A 149 -3.96 -3.04 9.14
C SER A 149 -3.54 -1.89 8.24
N GLY A 150 -4.16 -1.84 7.07
CA GLY A 150 -3.98 -0.77 6.11
C GLY A 150 -4.80 -1.00 4.84
N GLY A 151 -4.78 -0.02 3.95
CA GLY A 151 -5.41 -0.12 2.63
C GLY A 151 -4.40 0.08 1.50
N SER A 152 -4.59 -0.60 0.35
CA SER A 152 -3.73 -0.42 -0.84
C SER A 152 -2.24 -0.64 -0.51
N ALA A 153 -1.35 0.32 -0.74
CA ALA A 153 0.06 0.22 -0.36
C ALA A 153 0.27 -0.06 1.14
N GLY A 154 -0.58 0.48 2.03
CA GLY A 154 -0.55 0.16 3.46
C GLY A 154 -0.95 -1.29 3.75
N ALA A 155 -1.87 -1.84 2.94
CA ALA A 155 -2.23 -3.25 2.99
C ALA A 155 -1.06 -4.15 2.54
N CYS A 156 -0.39 -3.79 1.44
CA CYS A 156 0.82 -4.47 0.99
C CYS A 156 1.92 -4.43 2.06
N SER A 157 2.15 -3.26 2.68
CA SER A 157 3.14 -3.10 3.77
C SER A 157 2.79 -3.93 5.00
N SER A 158 1.51 -4.00 5.37
CA SER A 158 1.06 -4.83 6.49
C SER A 158 1.24 -6.33 6.23
N LEU A 159 0.97 -6.78 5.00
CA LEU A 159 1.21 -8.17 4.59
C LEU A 159 2.72 -8.48 4.50
N TRP A 160 3.52 -7.52 4.01
CA TRP A 160 4.97 -7.67 4.02
C TRP A 160 5.50 -7.86 5.43
N LEU A 161 5.07 -7.05 6.41
CA LEU A 161 5.45 -7.23 7.82
C LEU A 161 4.95 -8.57 8.39
N ALA A 162 3.77 -9.05 7.96
CA ALA A 162 3.22 -10.31 8.43
C ALA A 162 4.05 -11.52 7.97
N PHE A 163 4.55 -11.50 6.74
CA PHE A 163 5.23 -12.62 6.10
C PHE A 163 6.77 -12.49 6.06
N HIS A 164 7.30 -11.30 6.36
CA HIS A 164 8.76 -11.12 6.40
C HIS A 164 9.35 -11.80 7.65
N PRO A 165 10.51 -12.48 7.52
CA PRO A 165 11.23 -12.99 8.68
C PRO A 165 11.44 -11.91 9.75
N ASP A 166 11.55 -12.34 11.02
CA ASP A 166 11.78 -11.38 12.10
C ASP A 166 13.07 -10.58 11.87
N MET A 167 12.94 -9.26 11.91
CA MET A 167 14.05 -8.32 11.72
C MET A 167 14.73 -7.92 13.04
N ALA A 168 14.42 -8.60 14.14
CA ALA A 168 15.11 -8.37 15.40
C ALA A 168 16.61 -8.69 15.28
N ASP A 169 17.46 -7.77 15.71
CA ASP A 169 18.90 -8.01 15.87
C ASP A 169 19.25 -8.02 17.38
N PRO A 170 19.28 -9.21 18.01
CA PRO A 170 19.57 -9.33 19.46
C PRO A 170 20.94 -8.79 19.87
N LYS A 171 21.86 -8.64 18.91
CA LYS A 171 23.23 -8.16 19.13
C LYS A 171 23.39 -6.66 18.88
N SER A 172 22.35 -6.00 18.40
CA SER A 172 22.40 -4.57 18.11
C SER A 172 22.67 -3.75 19.37
N SER A 173 23.49 -2.72 19.26
CA SER A 173 23.67 -1.70 20.30
C SER A 173 22.42 -0.83 20.47
N ASP A 174 21.58 -0.74 19.44
CA ASP A 174 20.29 -0.06 19.49
C ASP A 174 19.22 -0.95 20.12
N PRO A 175 18.69 -0.61 21.31
CA PRO A 175 17.69 -1.43 21.99
C PRO A 175 16.39 -1.59 21.20
N ILE A 176 16.05 -0.63 20.34
CA ILE A 176 14.84 -0.73 19.49
C ILE A 176 15.05 -1.80 18.41
N ALA A 177 16.22 -1.88 17.80
CA ALA A 177 16.52 -2.89 16.78
C ALA A 177 16.51 -4.33 17.34
N ARG A 178 16.55 -4.51 18.67
CA ARG A 178 16.41 -5.83 19.31
C ARG A 178 14.96 -6.32 19.43
N GLU A 179 13.99 -5.44 19.23
CA GLU A 179 12.57 -5.80 19.29
C GLU A 179 12.13 -6.51 18.01
N SER A 180 11.22 -7.48 18.16
CA SER A 180 10.67 -8.26 17.05
C SER A 180 9.80 -7.42 16.11
N THR A 181 9.77 -7.81 14.82
CA THR A 181 8.83 -7.29 13.82
C THR A 181 7.67 -8.24 13.55
N ARG A 182 7.60 -9.41 14.20
CA ARG A 182 6.52 -10.38 13.99
C ARG A 182 5.18 -9.82 14.47
N LEU A 183 4.13 -10.12 13.72
CA LEU A 183 2.77 -9.72 14.04
C LEU A 183 1.97 -10.89 14.61
N TYR A 184 0.92 -10.59 15.37
CA TYR A 184 -0.05 -11.59 15.82
C TYR A 184 -1.05 -11.96 14.72
N CYS A 185 -1.46 -10.98 13.91
CA CYS A 185 -2.32 -11.15 12.74
C CYS A 185 -2.25 -9.90 11.85
N ALA A 186 -2.82 -9.98 10.64
CA ALA A 186 -3.06 -8.79 9.83
C ALA A 186 -4.46 -8.82 9.20
N SER A 187 -5.09 -7.64 9.07
CA SER A 187 -6.35 -7.48 8.35
C SER A 187 -6.30 -6.27 7.44
N VAL A 188 -6.42 -6.47 6.14
CA VAL A 188 -6.09 -5.47 5.12
C VAL A 188 -7.18 -5.32 4.05
N ALA A 189 -7.23 -4.13 3.42
CA ALA A 189 -8.22 -3.82 2.40
C ALA A 189 -7.58 -3.47 1.05
N GLY A 190 -8.06 -4.08 -0.05
CA GLY A 190 -7.61 -3.79 -1.41
C GLY A 190 -6.10 -3.97 -1.60
N ALA A 191 -5.53 -5.03 -1.03
CA ALA A 191 -4.10 -5.29 -1.06
C ALA A 191 -3.61 -5.71 -2.44
N GLN A 192 -2.45 -5.19 -2.85
CA GLN A 192 -1.59 -5.80 -3.84
C GLN A 192 -0.76 -6.85 -3.12
N THR A 193 -1.09 -8.13 -3.29
CA THR A 193 -0.44 -9.23 -2.56
C THR A 193 0.86 -9.68 -3.22
N THR A 194 1.06 -9.34 -4.48
CA THR A 194 2.32 -9.54 -5.21
C THR A 194 2.84 -8.23 -5.77
N LEU A 195 4.16 -8.13 -5.92
CA LEU A 195 4.87 -7.11 -6.68
C LEU A 195 5.63 -7.72 -7.87
N ASP A 196 5.31 -8.96 -8.27
CA ASP A 196 5.78 -9.57 -9.51
C ASP A 196 4.86 -9.15 -10.69
N PRO A 197 5.37 -8.39 -11.66
CA PRO A 197 4.56 -7.92 -12.78
C PRO A 197 4.02 -9.05 -13.66
N GLN A 198 4.69 -10.20 -13.72
CA GLN A 198 4.19 -11.35 -14.47
C GLN A 198 2.98 -11.97 -13.79
N GLN A 199 3.03 -12.20 -12.49
CA GLN A 199 1.87 -12.66 -11.71
C GLN A 199 0.72 -11.67 -11.81
N MET A 200 1.00 -10.36 -11.68
CA MET A 200 -0.03 -9.33 -11.83
C MET A 200 -0.72 -9.43 -13.20
N LYS A 201 0.05 -9.55 -14.28
CA LYS A 201 -0.50 -9.64 -15.65
C LYS A 201 -1.29 -10.93 -15.87
N GLU A 202 -0.81 -12.04 -15.34
CA GLU A 202 -1.50 -13.33 -15.41
C GLU A 202 -2.84 -13.29 -14.68
N TRP A 203 -2.87 -12.73 -13.46
CA TRP A 203 -4.08 -12.69 -12.66
C TRP A 203 -5.07 -11.62 -13.13
N THR A 204 -4.57 -10.51 -13.69
CA THR A 204 -5.35 -9.35 -14.12
C THR A 204 -4.67 -8.72 -15.34
N PRO A 205 -5.07 -9.07 -16.61
CA PRO A 205 -4.33 -8.70 -17.81
C PRO A 205 -4.10 -7.20 -18.02
N ASN A 206 -5.04 -6.35 -17.56
CA ASN A 206 -4.92 -4.89 -17.61
C ASN A 206 -4.27 -4.26 -16.38
N SER A 207 -3.44 -5.00 -15.66
CA SER A 207 -2.64 -4.48 -14.53
C SER A 207 -1.78 -3.29 -14.91
N LYS A 208 -1.65 -2.32 -14.00
CA LYS A 208 -0.93 -1.05 -14.22
C LYS A 208 -0.21 -0.51 -13.00
N TYR A 209 -0.10 -1.31 -11.93
CA TYR A 209 0.48 -0.89 -10.64
C TYR A 209 1.85 -1.56 -10.40
N GLY A 210 2.63 -1.01 -9.52
CA GLY A 210 3.81 -1.65 -8.93
C GLY A 210 5.15 -1.10 -9.41
N GLY A 211 5.27 -0.66 -10.66
CA GLY A 211 6.56 -0.25 -11.23
C GLY A 211 7.29 0.86 -10.45
N HIS A 212 6.55 1.77 -9.82
CA HIS A 212 7.12 2.86 -9.00
C HIS A 212 7.78 2.35 -7.70
N ALA A 213 7.44 1.17 -7.24
CA ALA A 213 8.06 0.57 -6.06
C ALA A 213 9.53 0.19 -6.30
N PHE A 214 9.85 -0.22 -7.52
CA PHE A 214 11.16 -0.74 -7.90
C PHE A 214 11.92 0.14 -8.90
N LEU A 215 11.22 0.83 -9.79
CA LEU A 215 11.81 1.51 -10.94
C LEU A 215 11.67 3.04 -10.91
N SER A 216 11.13 3.63 -9.85
CA SER A 216 11.00 5.09 -9.78
C SER A 216 12.36 5.73 -9.64
N LEU A 217 12.81 6.45 -10.66
CA LEU A 217 14.10 7.14 -10.69
C LEU A 217 14.09 8.46 -9.91
N THR A 218 12.93 9.10 -9.84
CA THR A 218 12.74 10.39 -9.17
C THR A 218 11.87 10.28 -7.91
N GLY A 219 11.29 9.09 -7.67
CA GLY A 219 10.28 8.87 -6.64
C GLY A 219 8.93 9.52 -6.93
N LYS A 220 8.80 10.26 -8.03
CA LYS A 220 7.56 10.93 -8.47
C LYS A 220 7.01 10.35 -9.76
N ASP A 221 7.86 9.75 -10.57
CA ASP A 221 7.47 9.08 -11.80
C ASP A 221 6.70 7.78 -11.52
N ARG A 222 5.91 7.40 -12.50
CA ARG A 222 5.18 6.13 -12.51
C ARG A 222 5.57 5.37 -13.77
N PRO A 223 6.58 4.52 -13.72
CA PRO A 223 6.95 3.68 -14.86
C PRO A 223 5.74 2.94 -15.41
N THR A 224 5.68 2.80 -16.72
CA THR A 224 4.60 2.03 -17.36
C THR A 224 4.64 0.58 -16.90
N PHE A 225 3.50 -0.10 -16.94
CA PHE A 225 3.45 -1.52 -16.56
C PHE A 225 4.31 -2.38 -17.49
N ASP A 226 4.38 -2.03 -18.78
CA ASP A 226 5.24 -2.74 -19.74
C ASP A 226 6.73 -2.58 -19.40
N ALA A 227 7.17 -1.39 -18.97
CA ALA A 227 8.53 -1.19 -18.50
C ALA A 227 8.81 -1.99 -17.23
N PHE A 228 7.84 -2.10 -16.33
CA PHE A 228 7.92 -2.91 -15.12
C PHE A 228 8.04 -4.41 -15.45
N LEU A 229 7.21 -4.90 -16.37
CA LEU A 229 7.25 -6.28 -16.84
C LEU A 229 8.58 -6.60 -17.55
N ALA A 230 9.06 -5.69 -18.41
CA ALA A 230 10.33 -5.85 -19.12
C ALA A 230 11.55 -5.89 -18.18
N ALA A 231 11.44 -5.23 -17.01
CA ALA A 231 12.52 -5.23 -16.02
C ALA A 231 12.53 -6.47 -15.11
N ARG A 232 11.52 -7.35 -15.19
CA ARG A 232 11.27 -8.43 -14.22
C ARG A 232 12.52 -9.24 -13.87
N GLU A 233 13.25 -9.72 -14.86
CA GLU A 233 14.45 -10.56 -14.62
C GLU A 233 15.53 -9.85 -13.79
N LYS A 234 15.66 -8.52 -13.95
CA LYS A 234 16.64 -7.71 -13.21
C LYS A 234 16.19 -7.45 -11.77
N ILE A 235 14.90 -7.46 -11.51
CA ILE A 235 14.31 -7.15 -10.20
C ILE A 235 13.83 -8.40 -9.44
N LEU A 236 14.08 -9.61 -9.93
CA LEU A 236 13.71 -10.85 -9.23
C LEU A 236 14.18 -10.89 -7.76
N PRO A 237 15.43 -10.47 -7.42
CA PRO A 237 15.85 -10.41 -6.01
C PRO A 237 14.99 -9.47 -5.16
N TRP A 238 14.52 -8.36 -5.74
CA TRP A 238 13.63 -7.42 -5.04
C TRP A 238 12.20 -7.94 -4.91
N ILE A 239 11.72 -8.68 -5.93
CA ILE A 239 10.44 -9.36 -5.85
C ILE A 239 10.46 -10.39 -4.72
N ALA A 240 11.52 -11.17 -4.60
CA ALA A 240 11.69 -12.16 -3.55
C ALA A 240 11.68 -11.54 -2.14
N GLU A 241 12.26 -10.34 -1.98
CA GLU A 241 12.41 -9.64 -0.69
C GLU A 241 11.18 -8.79 -0.32
N TYR A 242 10.53 -8.15 -1.30
CA TYR A 242 9.53 -7.11 -1.02
C TYR A 242 8.10 -7.48 -1.46
N SER A 243 7.90 -8.60 -2.16
CA SER A 243 6.57 -9.06 -2.54
C SER A 243 5.97 -9.93 -1.43
N PRO A 244 4.85 -9.56 -0.81
CA PRO A 244 4.25 -10.38 0.26
C PRO A 244 4.01 -11.83 -0.15
N TYR A 245 3.53 -12.06 -1.38
CA TYR A 245 3.28 -13.38 -1.92
C TYR A 245 4.54 -14.29 -1.92
N ALA A 246 5.70 -13.71 -2.20
CA ALA A 246 6.96 -14.45 -2.27
C ALA A 246 7.52 -14.85 -0.89
N LEU A 247 7.03 -14.22 0.18
CA LEU A 247 7.56 -14.38 1.54
C LEU A 247 6.76 -15.39 2.39
N VAL A 248 5.61 -15.87 1.90
CA VAL A 248 4.73 -16.75 2.70
C VAL A 248 5.44 -18.02 3.12
N THR A 249 5.48 -18.26 4.43
CA THR A 249 6.04 -19.46 5.08
C THR A 249 5.07 -20.05 6.11
N SER A 250 5.27 -21.29 6.54
CA SER A 250 4.32 -22.00 7.42
C SER A 250 4.21 -21.46 8.86
N ASP A 251 5.15 -20.59 9.28
CA ASP A 251 5.17 -19.96 10.62
C ASP A 251 4.54 -18.57 10.63
N ASP A 252 3.95 -18.15 9.51
CA ASP A 252 3.35 -16.83 9.38
C ASP A 252 2.02 -16.71 10.12
N PRO A 253 1.70 -15.49 10.63
CA PRO A 253 0.46 -15.25 11.34
C PRO A 253 -0.76 -15.32 10.41
N PRO A 254 -1.96 -15.55 10.99
CA PRO A 254 -3.19 -15.53 10.21
C PRO A 254 -3.46 -14.12 9.64
N VAL A 255 -3.96 -14.10 8.40
CA VAL A 255 -4.30 -12.85 7.69
C VAL A 255 -5.73 -12.84 7.20
N HIS A 256 -6.28 -11.65 7.05
CA HIS A 256 -7.60 -11.42 6.51
C HIS A 256 -7.54 -10.29 5.47
N LEU A 257 -8.19 -10.52 4.31
CA LEU A 257 -8.23 -9.57 3.22
C LEU A 257 -9.67 -9.21 2.86
N THR A 258 -9.89 -7.93 2.55
CA THR A 258 -11.19 -7.46 2.06
C THR A 258 -11.06 -6.75 0.71
N PHE A 259 -12.03 -7.00 -0.18
CA PHE A 259 -12.14 -6.36 -1.49
C PHE A 259 -13.58 -5.93 -1.76
N ASN A 260 -13.75 -4.94 -2.65
CA ASN A 260 -15.07 -4.34 -2.93
C ASN A 260 -15.90 -5.13 -3.97
N GLY A 261 -15.35 -6.14 -4.61
CA GLY A 261 -16.02 -6.97 -5.61
C GLY A 261 -15.44 -8.38 -5.67
N PRO A 262 -16.15 -9.32 -6.32
CA PRO A 262 -15.68 -10.68 -6.48
C PRO A 262 -14.45 -10.76 -7.40
N PRO A 263 -13.67 -11.85 -7.32
CA PRO A 263 -12.55 -12.08 -8.21
C PRO A 263 -13.02 -12.38 -9.65
N ASN A 264 -12.18 -12.07 -10.62
CA ASN A 264 -12.40 -12.32 -12.05
C ASN A 264 -11.05 -12.65 -12.71
N LEU A 265 -10.44 -13.74 -12.27
CA LEU A 265 -9.09 -14.15 -12.67
C LEU A 265 -8.93 -14.27 -14.18
N GLY A 266 -7.82 -13.76 -14.70
CA GLY A 266 -7.48 -13.81 -16.11
C GLY A 266 -8.33 -12.90 -17.01
N LYS A 267 -9.07 -11.96 -16.42
CA LYS A 267 -9.90 -10.97 -17.12
C LYS A 267 -9.50 -9.55 -16.72
N ASP A 268 -9.85 -8.61 -17.61
CA ASP A 268 -9.71 -7.19 -17.32
C ASP A 268 -10.64 -6.75 -16.20
N GLU A 269 -10.12 -5.93 -15.30
CA GLU A 269 -10.83 -5.38 -14.17
C GLU A 269 -11.04 -3.87 -14.29
N LYS A 270 -12.17 -3.37 -13.77
CA LYS A 270 -12.45 -1.94 -13.70
C LYS A 270 -11.41 -1.21 -12.82
N ASP A 271 -11.06 -1.81 -11.69
CA ASP A 271 -9.96 -1.39 -10.81
C ASP A 271 -8.93 -2.51 -10.70
N PRO A 272 -7.99 -2.62 -11.68
CA PRO A 272 -7.01 -3.69 -11.69
C PRO A 272 -5.97 -3.58 -10.57
N THR A 273 -6.00 -2.47 -9.80
CA THR A 273 -5.09 -2.26 -8.67
C THR A 273 -5.61 -2.86 -7.37
N HIS A 274 -6.95 -2.89 -7.18
CA HIS A 274 -7.58 -3.33 -5.93
C HIS A 274 -8.58 -4.47 -6.16
N THR A 275 -8.30 -5.35 -7.11
CA THR A 275 -9.15 -6.50 -7.44
C THR A 275 -8.97 -7.66 -6.46
N ALA A 276 -10.03 -8.43 -6.20
CA ALA A 276 -9.99 -9.64 -5.38
C ALA A 276 -9.16 -10.77 -6.00
N ASN A 277 -8.70 -10.65 -7.25
CA ASN A 277 -7.76 -11.58 -7.87
C ASN A 277 -6.48 -11.74 -7.03
N PHE A 278 -5.97 -10.63 -6.48
CA PHE A 278 -4.85 -10.64 -5.53
C PHE A 278 -5.17 -11.45 -4.27
N GLY A 279 -6.38 -11.29 -3.74
CA GLY A 279 -6.83 -11.99 -2.54
C GLY A 279 -6.93 -13.49 -2.73
N VAL A 280 -7.58 -13.94 -3.82
CA VAL A 280 -7.72 -15.38 -4.14
C VAL A 280 -6.37 -16.04 -4.29
N LYS A 281 -5.46 -15.42 -5.04
CA LYS A 281 -4.13 -16.00 -5.28
C LYS A 281 -3.30 -16.08 -4.00
N LEU A 282 -3.37 -15.08 -3.13
CA LEU A 282 -2.72 -15.16 -1.84
C LEU A 282 -3.38 -16.24 -0.95
N GLN A 283 -4.70 -16.34 -0.93
CA GLN A 283 -5.41 -17.36 -0.13
C GLN A 283 -5.03 -18.79 -0.56
N GLU A 284 -4.97 -19.05 -1.88
CA GLU A 284 -4.51 -20.33 -2.43
C GLU A 284 -3.07 -20.63 -1.97
N HIS A 285 -2.18 -19.64 -2.05
CA HIS A 285 -0.78 -19.77 -1.67
C HIS A 285 -0.59 -19.97 -0.16
N CYS A 286 -1.27 -19.20 0.67
CA CYS A 286 -1.29 -19.37 2.13
C CYS A 286 -1.77 -20.77 2.50
N LYS A 287 -2.87 -21.25 1.91
CA LYS A 287 -3.38 -22.60 2.14
C LYS A 287 -2.35 -23.69 1.80
N ALA A 288 -1.63 -23.54 0.69
CA ALA A 288 -0.57 -24.46 0.29
C ALA A 288 0.60 -24.50 1.28
N ASN A 289 0.83 -23.41 2.03
CA ASN A 289 1.87 -23.28 3.05
C ASN A 289 1.35 -23.46 4.49
N GLY A 290 0.07 -23.86 4.70
CA GLY A 290 -0.49 -24.06 6.03
C GLY A 290 -0.86 -22.79 6.79
N VAL A 291 -0.87 -21.63 6.15
CA VAL A 291 -1.22 -20.33 6.74
C VAL A 291 -2.73 -20.05 6.61
N THR A 292 -3.34 -19.58 7.68
CA THR A 292 -4.75 -19.16 7.63
C THR A 292 -4.90 -17.82 6.92
N CYS A 293 -5.67 -17.80 5.84
CA CYS A 293 -5.97 -16.61 5.07
C CYS A 293 -7.49 -16.52 4.82
N GLU A 294 -8.17 -15.63 5.56
CA GLU A 294 -9.58 -15.33 5.34
C GLU A 294 -9.72 -14.27 4.24
N LEU A 295 -10.67 -14.48 3.31
CA LEU A 295 -10.92 -13.57 2.20
C LEU A 295 -12.38 -13.18 2.14
N TYR A 296 -12.64 -11.86 2.20
CA TYR A 296 -13.97 -11.29 2.07
C TYR A 296 -14.10 -10.43 0.80
N TYR A 297 -15.18 -10.64 0.09
CA TYR A 297 -15.76 -9.75 -0.91
C TYR A 297 -17.29 -9.94 -0.90
N PRO A 298 -18.11 -9.01 -1.45
CA PRO A 298 -19.56 -9.13 -1.45
C PRO A 298 -20.05 -10.49 -1.98
N GLY A 299 -20.85 -11.18 -1.17
CA GLY A 299 -21.35 -12.54 -1.45
C GLY A 299 -20.65 -13.66 -0.69
N VAL A 300 -19.53 -13.37 0.00
CA VAL A 300 -18.89 -14.35 0.89
C VAL A 300 -19.52 -14.27 2.28
N GLU A 301 -19.86 -15.44 2.85
CA GLU A 301 -20.43 -15.59 4.19
C GLU A 301 -19.46 -16.31 5.12
N GLY A 302 -19.67 -16.19 6.44
CA GLY A 302 -18.91 -16.92 7.45
C GLY A 302 -17.52 -16.35 7.78
N VAL A 303 -17.12 -15.24 7.13
CA VAL A 303 -15.87 -14.53 7.44
C VAL A 303 -16.16 -13.09 7.84
N ALA A 304 -15.22 -12.46 8.53
CA ALA A 304 -15.31 -11.06 8.92
C ALA A 304 -15.44 -10.15 7.67
N LYS A 305 -16.31 -9.13 7.72
CA LYS A 305 -16.59 -8.26 6.57
C LYS A 305 -15.65 -7.07 6.46
N ASN A 306 -14.90 -6.79 7.51
CA ASN A 306 -13.97 -5.66 7.58
C ASN A 306 -12.89 -5.89 8.63
N ALA A 307 -11.88 -5.01 8.63
CA ALA A 307 -10.74 -5.12 9.52
C ALA A 307 -11.12 -5.00 11.01
N LEU A 308 -12.10 -4.15 11.36
CA LEU A 308 -12.52 -4.01 12.76
C LEU A 308 -13.07 -5.33 13.31
N GLU A 309 -14.00 -5.94 12.57
CA GLU A 309 -14.62 -7.20 12.97
C GLU A 309 -13.58 -8.32 13.15
N TYR A 310 -12.68 -8.47 12.19
CA TYR A 310 -11.62 -9.47 12.27
C TYR A 310 -10.64 -9.22 13.42
N LEU A 311 -10.14 -7.99 13.54
CA LEU A 311 -9.13 -7.64 14.55
C LEU A 311 -9.71 -7.70 15.97
N VAL A 312 -10.95 -7.27 16.17
CA VAL A 312 -11.62 -7.42 17.48
C VAL A 312 -11.71 -8.88 17.86
N LYS A 313 -12.17 -9.73 16.94
CA LYS A 313 -12.23 -11.19 17.17
C LYS A 313 -10.85 -11.74 17.53
N LYS A 314 -9.84 -11.50 16.68
CA LYS A 314 -8.50 -12.09 16.83
C LYS A 314 -7.72 -11.55 18.02
N LEU A 315 -7.68 -10.25 18.22
CA LEU A 315 -6.90 -9.62 19.29
C LEU A 315 -7.49 -9.84 20.70
N LYS A 316 -8.76 -10.23 20.80
CA LYS A 316 -9.45 -10.53 22.07
C LYS A 316 -9.60 -12.03 22.33
N GLU A 317 -9.19 -12.90 21.42
CA GLU A 317 -9.16 -14.35 21.65
C GLU A 317 -8.30 -14.65 22.90
N PRO A 318 -8.75 -15.55 23.81
CA PRO A 318 -7.91 -16.03 24.91
C PRO A 318 -6.60 -16.64 24.38
N LYS A 319 -5.50 -16.45 25.14
CA LYS A 319 -4.22 -17.14 24.85
C LYS A 319 -4.34 -18.61 25.20
#